data_04575c229e2bb88d0c6de594f1f62229
#
_entry.id   04575c229e2bb88d0c6de594f1f62229
#
_cell.length_a   1.000
_cell.length_b   1.000
_cell.length_c   1.000
_cell.angle_alpha   90.00
_cell.angle_beta   90.00
_cell.angle_gamma   90.00
#
_symmetry.space_group_name_H-M   'P 1'
#
loop_
_entity.id
_entity.type
_entity.pdbx_description
1 polymer ?
#
loop_
_entity_poly.entity_id
_entity_poly.type
_entity_poly.pdbx_seq_one_letter_code
_entity_poly.pdbx_strand_id
1 'polypeptide(L)'
;MADPINTRCDLMMFGALGDLAQRKLFPALYQLERAGLLHKGSRILAIARNKADSNEVRKTLLGKLKEHVKKGEFDADVAEQFLQRVDYQFLDFTNPDGYGALNDWRSAEPSNLIVYMATPPAMYGEISRNLRANNCCDHNTRVVVEKPIGHDLESSKVINDELGEVYNENQLFRIDHYLGKETVQNLIALRFANNLFASQWDQNHISHVEISVAESVGIEGRWGYFDKAGQVRDMVQNHLLQLLCLIAMDPPSDLSADSIRNEKVKVLKAMRRITPDMMDTHVVRGQYTAGTSGGKPVPGYLEEEGAARGSKTETFVALKAEIDNWRWSGVPFYIRTGKRLPEKLSQIIIHFKPAPHYIFDPDQKHLANNKLIIRLQPDEGMSLQILTKDQGLDKGMRLRQGPLELTFSETFETDRIPDAYERLLWEVMKGNQYLFVRRDEVEHAWQWVDQIMRNWDDSGVPPKRYAAGTWGPVASIAMITRDGRSWYEDA
;
A
#
# COMPACT_ATOMS: atom_id res chain seq x y z
N MET A 1 -3.48 -24.06 9.71
CA MET A 1 -2.11 -23.73 9.26
C MET A 1 -2.10 -23.77 7.74
N ALA A 2 -1.42 -22.82 7.08
CA ALA A 2 -1.25 -22.89 5.62
C ALA A 2 -0.39 -24.11 5.24
N ASP A 3 -0.69 -24.76 4.11
CA ASP A 3 0.11 -25.88 3.64
C ASP A 3 1.48 -25.41 3.14
N PRO A 4 2.58 -26.11 3.45
CA PRO A 4 3.90 -25.76 2.95
C PRO A 4 3.94 -25.69 1.41
N ILE A 5 4.84 -24.86 0.88
CA ILE A 5 5.07 -24.81 -0.58
C ILE A 5 5.66 -26.16 -1.02
N ASN A 6 4.89 -26.89 -1.83
CA ASN A 6 5.30 -28.20 -2.34
C ASN A 6 6.38 -28.11 -3.43
N THR A 7 6.56 -26.92 -4.03
CA THR A 7 7.51 -26.70 -5.12
C THR A 7 8.71 -25.92 -4.62
N ARG A 8 9.91 -26.39 -4.89
CA ARG A 8 11.14 -25.66 -4.58
C ARG A 8 11.16 -24.32 -5.30
N CYS A 9 11.47 -23.25 -4.55
CA CYS A 9 11.68 -21.91 -5.09
C CYS A 9 13.09 -21.44 -4.69
N ASP A 10 13.92 -21.10 -5.66
CA ASP A 10 15.21 -20.46 -5.45
C ASP A 10 15.05 -18.94 -5.64
N LEU A 11 15.56 -18.14 -4.72
CA LEU A 11 15.39 -16.68 -4.69
C LEU A 11 16.73 -15.98 -4.94
N MET A 12 16.82 -15.20 -6.02
CA MET A 12 17.91 -14.24 -6.26
C MET A 12 17.43 -12.84 -5.82
N MET A 13 18.07 -12.26 -4.82
CA MET A 13 17.72 -10.95 -4.28
C MET A 13 18.78 -9.91 -4.64
N PHE A 14 18.50 -9.07 -5.64
CA PHE A 14 19.34 -7.92 -6.02
C PHE A 14 19.12 -6.78 -5.02
N GLY A 15 20.22 -6.20 -4.51
CA GLY A 15 20.15 -5.17 -3.48
C GLY A 15 19.97 -5.74 -2.06
N ALA A 16 20.41 -6.98 -1.83
CA ALA A 16 20.17 -7.73 -0.59
C ALA A 16 20.74 -7.09 0.69
N LEU A 17 21.72 -6.19 0.58
CA LEU A 17 22.24 -5.44 1.72
C LEU A 17 21.64 -4.03 1.86
N GLY A 18 20.60 -3.72 1.08
CA GLY A 18 19.82 -2.48 1.20
C GLY A 18 18.87 -2.48 2.42
N ASP A 19 18.39 -1.29 2.77
CA ASP A 19 17.51 -1.09 3.93
C ASP A 19 16.23 -1.95 3.87
N LEU A 20 15.55 -1.97 2.71
CA LEU A 20 14.34 -2.79 2.52
C LEU A 20 14.60 -4.27 2.76
N ALA A 21 15.68 -4.81 2.17
CA ALA A 21 16.01 -6.21 2.29
C ALA A 21 16.27 -6.60 3.76
N GLN A 22 17.08 -5.81 4.46
CA GLN A 22 17.47 -6.08 5.84
C GLN A 22 16.32 -5.88 6.85
N ARG A 23 15.45 -4.88 6.63
CA ARG A 23 14.37 -4.54 7.56
C ARG A 23 13.07 -5.27 7.30
N LYS A 24 12.83 -5.72 6.07
CA LYS A 24 11.54 -6.30 5.66
C LYS A 24 11.66 -7.68 5.02
N LEU A 25 12.50 -7.85 4.00
CA LEU A 25 12.48 -9.08 3.21
C LEU A 25 13.10 -10.27 3.94
N PHE A 26 14.29 -10.11 4.53
CA PHE A 26 14.88 -11.19 5.32
C PHE A 26 14.09 -11.53 6.58
N PRO A 27 13.56 -10.56 7.35
CA PRO A 27 12.61 -10.86 8.43
C PRO A 27 11.36 -11.60 7.96
N ALA A 28 10.77 -11.23 6.83
CA ALA A 28 9.61 -11.92 6.27
C ALA A 28 9.93 -13.37 5.85
N LEU A 29 11.06 -13.58 5.17
CA LEU A 29 11.54 -14.93 4.80
C LEU A 29 11.84 -15.79 6.03
N TYR A 30 12.44 -15.19 7.06
CA TYR A 30 12.66 -15.85 8.35
C TYR A 30 11.34 -16.29 9.00
N GLN A 31 10.31 -15.45 8.98
CA GLN A 31 9.01 -15.82 9.52
C GLN A 31 8.34 -16.95 8.73
N LEU A 32 8.52 -16.99 7.42
CA LEU A 32 8.06 -18.12 6.59
C LEU A 32 8.81 -19.42 6.94
N GLU A 33 10.13 -19.35 7.19
CA GLU A 33 10.90 -20.51 7.68
C GLU A 33 10.41 -20.97 9.03
N ARG A 34 10.24 -20.05 9.99
CA ARG A 34 9.74 -20.33 11.35
C ARG A 34 8.37 -20.98 11.33
N ALA A 35 7.52 -20.60 10.40
CA ALA A 35 6.20 -21.19 10.19
C ALA A 35 6.24 -22.55 9.45
N GLY A 36 7.42 -23.02 9.04
CA GLY A 36 7.58 -24.27 8.27
C GLY A 36 7.00 -24.20 6.86
N LEU A 37 6.84 -22.97 6.31
CA LEU A 37 6.21 -22.74 5.02
C LEU A 37 7.19 -22.79 3.85
N LEU A 38 8.49 -22.57 4.07
CA LEU A 38 9.50 -22.67 3.01
C LEU A 38 9.80 -24.13 2.68
N HIS A 39 9.88 -24.44 1.37
CA HIS A 39 10.33 -25.75 0.93
C HIS A 39 11.77 -26.04 1.41
N LYS A 40 12.05 -27.27 1.88
CA LYS A 40 13.35 -27.62 2.51
C LYS A 40 14.54 -27.41 1.58
N GLY A 41 14.37 -27.59 0.26
CA GLY A 41 15.42 -27.41 -0.75
C GLY A 41 15.57 -25.98 -1.26
N SER A 42 14.72 -25.02 -0.84
CA SER A 42 14.80 -23.64 -1.31
C SER A 42 16.05 -22.91 -0.81
N ARG A 43 16.70 -22.16 -1.69
CA ARG A 43 17.92 -21.39 -1.42
C ARG A 43 17.72 -19.91 -1.75
N ILE A 44 18.53 -19.07 -1.13
CA ILE A 44 18.50 -17.62 -1.31
C ILE A 44 19.89 -17.16 -1.71
N LEU A 45 20.01 -16.49 -2.85
CA LEU A 45 21.24 -15.81 -3.25
C LEU A 45 21.09 -14.30 -2.98
N ALA A 46 21.78 -13.85 -1.96
CA ALA A 46 21.90 -12.43 -1.66
C ALA A 46 22.92 -11.78 -2.61
N ILE A 47 22.49 -10.78 -3.39
CA ILE A 47 23.34 -10.15 -4.42
C ILE A 47 23.48 -8.66 -4.11
N ALA A 48 24.73 -8.18 -3.98
CA ALA A 48 25.00 -6.77 -3.75
C ALA A 48 26.37 -6.34 -4.29
N ARG A 49 26.62 -5.02 -4.29
CA ARG A 49 27.86 -4.41 -4.79
C ARG A 49 28.98 -4.31 -3.74
N ASN A 50 28.76 -4.88 -2.56
CA ASN A 50 29.76 -4.87 -1.49
C ASN A 50 30.63 -6.13 -1.60
N LYS A 51 31.95 -5.99 -1.49
CA LYS A 51 32.83 -7.15 -1.41
C LYS A 51 32.71 -7.75 -0.01
N ALA A 52 32.18 -8.94 0.09
CA ALA A 52 32.00 -9.72 1.33
C ALA A 52 31.95 -11.21 0.97
N ASP A 53 32.08 -12.08 1.94
CA ASP A 53 31.78 -13.50 1.79
C ASP A 53 30.42 -13.87 2.41
N SER A 54 29.95 -15.10 2.13
CA SER A 54 28.65 -15.57 2.65
C SER A 54 28.58 -15.58 4.17
N ASN A 55 29.69 -15.84 4.89
CA ASN A 55 29.67 -15.90 6.35
C ASN A 55 29.54 -14.49 6.97
N GLU A 56 30.25 -13.51 6.40
CA GLU A 56 30.14 -12.11 6.81
C GLU A 56 28.72 -11.58 6.60
N VAL A 57 28.11 -11.90 5.46
CA VAL A 57 26.71 -11.52 5.17
C VAL A 57 25.74 -12.22 6.11
N ARG A 58 25.86 -13.52 6.35
CA ARG A 58 25.02 -14.26 7.32
C ARG A 58 25.12 -13.65 8.71
N LYS A 59 26.32 -13.28 9.17
CA LYS A 59 26.52 -12.61 10.47
C LYS A 59 25.83 -11.25 10.53
N THR A 60 25.92 -10.47 9.48
CA THR A 60 25.23 -9.17 9.36
C THR A 60 23.71 -9.37 9.41
N LEU A 61 23.19 -10.30 8.62
CA LEU A 61 21.75 -10.61 8.57
C LEU A 61 21.23 -11.15 9.91
N LEU A 62 22.01 -11.97 10.64
CA LEU A 62 21.64 -12.40 11.98
C LEU A 62 21.45 -11.22 12.93
N GLY A 63 22.35 -10.24 12.86
CA GLY A 63 22.21 -8.99 13.62
C GLY A 63 20.92 -8.24 13.28
N LYS A 64 20.60 -8.16 11.98
CA LYS A 64 19.39 -7.48 11.49
C LYS A 64 18.10 -8.24 11.82
N LEU A 65 18.10 -9.56 11.80
CA LEU A 65 16.97 -10.35 12.27
C LEU A 65 16.67 -10.08 13.77
N LYS A 66 17.71 -10.03 14.61
CA LYS A 66 17.56 -9.69 16.03
C LYS A 66 17.01 -8.29 16.27
N GLU A 67 17.35 -7.34 15.39
CA GLU A 67 16.90 -5.94 15.47
C GLU A 67 15.44 -5.77 15.00
N HIS A 68 15.04 -6.44 13.91
CA HIS A 68 13.79 -6.15 13.20
C HIS A 68 12.69 -7.19 13.40
N VAL A 69 12.99 -8.39 13.86
CA VAL A 69 11.98 -9.36 14.27
C VAL A 69 11.45 -8.98 15.65
N LYS A 70 10.13 -9.05 15.84
CA LYS A 70 9.50 -8.68 17.11
C LYS A 70 10.04 -9.51 18.26
N LYS A 71 10.18 -8.86 19.42
CA LYS A 71 10.59 -9.52 20.66
C LYS A 71 9.59 -10.64 21.00
N GLY A 72 10.07 -11.87 21.20
CA GLY A 72 9.23 -13.06 21.41
C GLY A 72 8.94 -13.87 20.14
N GLU A 73 9.18 -13.31 18.94
CA GLU A 73 9.09 -14.05 17.67
C GLU A 73 10.47 -14.50 17.14
N PHE A 74 11.56 -14.04 17.74
CA PHE A 74 12.92 -14.43 17.35
C PHE A 74 13.33 -15.72 18.08
N ASP A 75 13.72 -16.72 17.27
CA ASP A 75 14.29 -17.99 17.70
C ASP A 75 15.67 -18.14 17.06
N ALA A 76 16.70 -18.36 17.89
CA ALA A 76 18.09 -18.40 17.44
C ALA A 76 18.40 -19.62 16.57
N ASP A 77 17.83 -20.78 16.88
CA ASP A 77 18.08 -22.04 16.17
C ASP A 77 17.41 -21.97 14.79
N VAL A 78 16.18 -21.45 14.71
CA VAL A 78 15.49 -21.21 13.44
C VAL A 78 16.23 -20.17 12.60
N ALA A 79 16.77 -19.11 13.21
CA ALA A 79 17.54 -18.09 12.51
C ALA A 79 18.84 -18.66 11.93
N GLU A 80 19.54 -19.51 12.67
CA GLU A 80 20.73 -20.17 12.18
C GLU A 80 20.41 -21.13 11.03
N GLN A 81 19.37 -21.96 11.17
CA GLN A 81 18.88 -22.84 10.10
C GLN A 81 18.49 -22.05 8.85
N PHE A 82 17.74 -20.97 9.00
CA PHE A 82 17.35 -20.09 7.89
C PHE A 82 18.57 -19.50 7.17
N LEU A 83 19.57 -19.01 7.91
CA LEU A 83 20.74 -18.39 7.34
C LEU A 83 21.64 -19.39 6.59
N GLN A 84 21.58 -20.70 6.86
CA GLN A 84 22.27 -21.70 6.04
C GLN A 84 21.73 -21.78 4.61
N ARG A 85 20.52 -21.29 4.35
CA ARG A 85 19.93 -21.20 3.00
C ARG A 85 20.48 -20.00 2.20
N VAL A 86 21.16 -19.06 2.86
CA VAL A 86 21.60 -17.80 2.27
C VAL A 86 23.04 -17.91 1.79
N ASP A 87 23.23 -17.83 0.49
CA ASP A 87 24.53 -17.62 -0.15
C ASP A 87 24.69 -16.15 -0.53
N TYR A 88 25.92 -15.71 -0.77
CA TYR A 88 26.22 -14.35 -1.19
C TYR A 88 27.02 -14.30 -2.47
N GLN A 89 26.65 -13.37 -3.36
CA GLN A 89 27.36 -13.06 -4.58
C GLN A 89 27.63 -11.56 -4.69
N PHE A 90 28.91 -11.18 -4.74
CA PHE A 90 29.29 -9.84 -5.17
C PHE A 90 28.99 -9.68 -6.65
N LEU A 91 28.28 -8.61 -7.03
CA LEU A 91 28.00 -8.31 -8.42
C LEU A 91 27.86 -6.80 -8.62
N ASP A 92 28.59 -6.27 -9.60
CA ASP A 92 28.26 -4.97 -10.19
C ASP A 92 27.13 -5.17 -11.19
N PHE A 93 25.96 -4.60 -10.92
CA PHE A 93 24.74 -4.83 -11.71
C PHE A 93 24.85 -4.34 -13.15
N THR A 94 25.79 -3.40 -13.43
CA THR A 94 26.04 -2.84 -14.76
C THR A 94 27.08 -3.62 -15.56
N ASN A 95 27.77 -4.57 -14.93
CA ASN A 95 28.79 -5.39 -15.61
C ASN A 95 28.18 -6.74 -16.05
N PRO A 96 27.93 -6.98 -17.36
CA PRO A 96 27.33 -8.22 -17.84
C PRO A 96 28.19 -9.46 -17.58
N ASP A 97 29.54 -9.32 -17.52
CA ASP A 97 30.46 -10.47 -17.35
C ASP A 97 30.33 -11.17 -16.00
N GLY A 98 29.77 -10.47 -14.98
CA GLY A 98 29.58 -11.04 -13.65
C GLY A 98 28.38 -11.97 -13.52
N TYR A 99 27.44 -11.94 -14.47
CA TYR A 99 26.17 -12.68 -14.37
C TYR A 99 26.31 -14.19 -14.60
N GLY A 100 27.39 -14.66 -15.25
CA GLY A 100 27.64 -16.08 -15.44
C GLY A 100 27.66 -16.87 -14.13
N ALA A 101 28.23 -16.30 -13.06
CA ALA A 101 28.25 -16.91 -11.73
C ALA A 101 26.83 -17.14 -11.13
N LEU A 102 25.84 -16.34 -11.53
CA LEU A 102 24.46 -16.54 -11.09
C LEU A 102 23.84 -17.78 -11.73
N ASN A 103 24.21 -18.06 -13.00
CA ASN A 103 23.76 -19.28 -13.68
C ASN A 103 24.41 -20.52 -13.04
N ASP A 104 25.68 -20.45 -12.68
CA ASP A 104 26.41 -21.53 -12.01
C ASP A 104 25.81 -21.85 -10.62
N TRP A 105 25.28 -20.83 -9.92
CA TRP A 105 24.59 -21.03 -8.64
C TRP A 105 23.26 -21.76 -8.79
N ARG A 106 22.58 -21.67 -9.94
CA ARG A 106 21.32 -22.39 -10.17
C ARG A 106 21.51 -23.90 -10.01
N SER A 107 20.51 -24.54 -9.41
CA SER A 107 20.54 -25.99 -9.24
C SER A 107 20.20 -26.70 -10.55
N ALA A 108 20.80 -27.88 -10.76
CA ALA A 108 20.33 -28.81 -11.79
C ALA A 108 18.98 -29.42 -11.50
N GLU A 109 18.53 -29.39 -10.22
CA GLU A 109 17.18 -29.84 -9.85
C GLU A 109 16.13 -28.78 -10.21
N PRO A 110 14.95 -29.22 -10.68
CA PRO A 110 13.88 -28.29 -11.03
C PRO A 110 13.49 -27.39 -9.85
N SER A 111 13.51 -26.09 -10.07
CA SER A 111 13.05 -25.08 -9.10
C SER A 111 12.40 -23.91 -9.83
N ASN A 112 11.43 -23.26 -9.20
CA ASN A 112 10.96 -21.97 -9.67
C ASN A 112 11.97 -20.91 -9.25
N LEU A 113 12.52 -20.17 -10.20
CA LEU A 113 13.38 -19.03 -9.90
C LEU A 113 12.54 -17.79 -9.61
N ILE A 114 12.85 -17.15 -8.49
CA ILE A 114 12.32 -15.83 -8.15
C ILE A 114 13.47 -14.83 -8.18
N VAL A 115 13.33 -13.79 -8.99
CA VAL A 115 14.26 -12.65 -9.02
C VAL A 115 13.61 -11.48 -8.33
N TYR A 116 14.11 -11.10 -7.16
CA TYR A 116 13.64 -9.96 -6.41
C TYR A 116 14.54 -8.76 -6.61
N MET A 117 14.01 -7.69 -7.19
CA MET A 117 14.74 -6.46 -7.49
C MET A 117 14.52 -5.41 -6.38
N ALA A 118 15.24 -5.55 -5.25
CA ALA A 118 15.28 -4.55 -4.17
C ALA A 118 16.30 -3.43 -4.50
N THR A 119 16.35 -3.02 -5.75
CA THR A 119 17.26 -1.99 -6.32
C THR A 119 16.44 -0.78 -6.78
N PRO A 120 17.07 0.37 -7.04
CA PRO A 120 16.37 1.49 -7.67
C PRO A 120 15.74 1.08 -9.02
N PRO A 121 14.54 1.58 -9.37
CA PRO A 121 13.84 1.20 -10.59
C PRO A 121 14.61 1.40 -11.89
N ALA A 122 15.51 2.39 -11.95
CA ALA A 122 16.39 2.64 -13.09
C ALA A 122 17.31 1.45 -13.43
N MET A 123 17.48 0.49 -12.52
CA MET A 123 18.31 -0.70 -12.73
C MET A 123 17.52 -1.90 -13.27
N TYR A 124 16.19 -1.85 -13.30
CA TYR A 124 15.36 -3.01 -13.63
C TYR A 124 15.60 -3.52 -15.05
N GLY A 125 15.61 -2.63 -16.03
CA GLY A 125 15.86 -2.99 -17.44
C GLY A 125 17.25 -3.58 -17.65
N GLU A 126 18.27 -2.95 -17.09
CA GLU A 126 19.67 -3.43 -17.24
C GLU A 126 19.88 -4.79 -16.57
N ILE A 127 19.43 -4.98 -15.32
CA ILE A 127 19.50 -6.27 -14.63
C ILE A 127 18.76 -7.35 -15.44
N SER A 128 17.59 -7.04 -15.95
CA SER A 128 16.77 -7.97 -16.73
C SER A 128 17.45 -8.42 -18.02
N ARG A 129 17.98 -7.48 -18.79
CA ARG A 129 18.73 -7.77 -20.02
C ARG A 129 19.96 -8.63 -19.74
N ASN A 130 20.72 -8.31 -18.69
CA ASN A 130 21.91 -9.07 -18.30
C ASN A 130 21.56 -10.48 -17.83
N LEU A 131 20.49 -10.67 -17.06
CA LEU A 131 19.98 -12.00 -16.67
C LEU A 131 19.61 -12.84 -17.90
N ARG A 132 18.92 -12.26 -18.87
CA ARG A 132 18.54 -12.95 -20.11
C ARG A 132 19.75 -13.30 -20.96
N ALA A 133 20.68 -12.38 -21.16
CA ALA A 133 21.89 -12.57 -21.96
C ALA A 133 22.78 -13.69 -21.42
N ASN A 134 22.78 -13.92 -20.10
CA ASN A 134 23.57 -14.95 -19.43
C ASN A 134 22.76 -16.22 -19.09
N ASN A 135 21.57 -16.41 -19.67
CA ASN A 135 20.69 -17.56 -19.43
C ASN A 135 20.32 -17.76 -17.93
N CYS A 136 20.32 -16.69 -17.13
CA CYS A 136 19.99 -16.73 -15.73
C CYS A 136 18.48 -16.71 -15.45
N CYS A 137 17.64 -16.51 -16.45
CA CYS A 137 16.18 -16.54 -16.34
C CYS A 137 15.54 -17.33 -17.49
N ASP A 138 14.33 -17.82 -17.27
CA ASP A 138 13.53 -18.58 -18.23
C ASP A 138 12.05 -18.18 -18.17
N HIS A 139 11.18 -18.89 -18.91
CA HIS A 139 9.73 -18.62 -18.96
C HIS A 139 8.98 -18.91 -17.64
N ASN A 140 9.59 -19.62 -16.68
CA ASN A 140 9.04 -19.89 -15.35
C ASN A 140 9.59 -18.93 -14.29
N THR A 141 10.55 -18.07 -14.66
CA THR A 141 11.14 -17.10 -13.73
C THR A 141 10.10 -16.06 -13.33
N ARG A 142 9.94 -15.83 -12.03
CA ARG A 142 9.07 -14.82 -11.44
C ARG A 142 9.91 -13.62 -11.01
N VAL A 143 9.51 -12.44 -11.46
CA VAL A 143 10.27 -11.22 -11.21
C VAL A 143 9.46 -10.29 -10.31
N VAL A 144 10.03 -9.94 -9.18
CA VAL A 144 9.42 -9.05 -8.20
C VAL A 144 10.08 -7.68 -8.29
N VAL A 145 9.27 -6.65 -8.48
CA VAL A 145 9.72 -5.26 -8.55
C VAL A 145 9.01 -4.40 -7.52
N GLU A 146 9.78 -3.48 -6.93
CA GLU A 146 9.32 -2.56 -5.89
C GLU A 146 8.83 -1.22 -6.47
N LYS A 147 7.99 -0.54 -5.70
CA LYS A 147 7.64 0.85 -5.97
C LYS A 147 8.86 1.79 -5.78
N PRO A 148 8.89 2.92 -6.50
CA PRO A 148 7.92 3.40 -7.49
C PRO A 148 8.15 2.78 -8.87
N ILE A 149 7.06 2.52 -9.60
CA ILE A 149 7.16 2.17 -11.02
C ILE A 149 7.01 3.48 -11.82
N GLY A 150 8.16 4.14 -12.05
CA GLY A 150 8.20 5.49 -12.61
C GLY A 150 7.90 6.60 -11.61
N HIS A 151 7.96 7.83 -12.08
CA HIS A 151 7.62 9.06 -11.35
C HIS A 151 6.54 9.87 -12.07
N ASP A 152 6.16 9.44 -13.26
CA ASP A 152 5.07 9.91 -14.11
C ASP A 152 4.65 8.78 -15.07
N LEU A 153 3.63 9.03 -15.90
CA LEU A 153 3.13 8.05 -16.88
C LEU A 153 4.20 7.63 -17.88
N GLU A 154 4.98 8.58 -18.38
CA GLU A 154 5.98 8.31 -19.42
C GLU A 154 7.12 7.45 -18.90
N SER A 155 7.71 7.80 -17.77
CA SER A 155 8.75 6.99 -17.13
C SER A 155 8.25 5.62 -16.68
N SER A 156 6.97 5.51 -16.29
CA SER A 156 6.39 4.22 -15.93
C SER A 156 6.27 3.30 -17.14
N LYS A 157 5.90 3.84 -18.31
CA LYS A 157 5.88 3.10 -19.58
C LYS A 157 7.27 2.61 -19.96
N VAL A 158 8.30 3.48 -19.87
CA VAL A 158 9.67 3.09 -20.16
C VAL A 158 10.09 1.90 -19.30
N ILE A 159 9.88 1.95 -17.99
CA ILE A 159 10.21 0.84 -17.09
C ILE A 159 9.42 -0.44 -17.44
N ASN A 160 8.13 -0.29 -17.73
CA ASN A 160 7.28 -1.42 -18.10
C ASN A 160 7.69 -2.02 -19.46
N ASP A 161 8.09 -1.21 -20.44
CA ASP A 161 8.57 -1.66 -21.74
C ASP A 161 9.90 -2.41 -21.61
N GLU A 162 10.87 -1.86 -20.86
CA GLU A 162 12.14 -2.54 -20.59
C GLU A 162 11.97 -3.91 -19.91
N LEU A 163 11.03 -4.02 -18.94
CA LEU A 163 10.70 -5.29 -18.32
C LEU A 163 10.00 -6.22 -19.31
N GLY A 164 9.11 -5.68 -20.13
CA GLY A 164 8.36 -6.41 -21.18
C GLY A 164 9.21 -6.94 -22.32
N GLU A 165 10.39 -6.38 -22.56
CA GLU A 165 11.39 -6.93 -23.51
C GLU A 165 11.89 -8.32 -23.08
N VAL A 166 11.89 -8.58 -21.77
CA VAL A 166 12.49 -9.78 -21.17
C VAL A 166 11.43 -10.75 -20.63
N TYR A 167 10.36 -10.24 -20.01
CA TYR A 167 9.38 -11.02 -19.28
C TYR A 167 7.96 -10.79 -19.77
N ASN A 168 7.14 -11.82 -19.74
CA ASN A 168 5.70 -11.72 -19.93
C ASN A 168 5.03 -11.17 -18.65
N GLU A 169 3.83 -10.58 -18.77
CA GLU A 169 3.12 -9.99 -17.63
C GLU A 169 2.82 -11.00 -16.51
N ASN A 170 2.58 -12.28 -16.85
CA ASN A 170 2.38 -13.35 -15.87
C ASN A 170 3.64 -13.72 -15.06
N GLN A 171 4.80 -13.21 -15.44
CA GLN A 171 6.05 -13.36 -14.71
C GLN A 171 6.36 -12.17 -13.80
N LEU A 172 5.65 -11.03 -13.96
CA LEU A 172 5.93 -9.76 -13.28
C LEU A 172 5.03 -9.55 -12.06
N PHE A 173 5.63 -9.40 -10.90
CA PHE A 173 5.00 -9.20 -9.61
C PHE A 173 5.34 -7.80 -9.09
N ARG A 174 4.53 -6.79 -9.44
CA ARG A 174 4.72 -5.41 -8.98
C ARG A 174 4.11 -5.24 -7.61
N ILE A 175 4.95 -4.91 -6.62
CA ILE A 175 4.52 -4.81 -5.22
C ILE A 175 3.79 -3.50 -4.95
N ASP A 176 2.60 -3.65 -4.37
CA ASP A 176 1.99 -2.68 -3.48
C ASP A 176 1.77 -3.36 -2.12
N HIS A 177 2.56 -2.98 -1.12
CA HIS A 177 2.53 -3.67 0.17
C HIS A 177 1.22 -3.49 0.94
N TYR A 178 0.36 -2.52 0.59
CA TYR A 178 -0.99 -2.43 1.15
C TYR A 178 -1.86 -3.63 0.76
N LEU A 179 -1.71 -4.15 -0.45
CA LEU A 179 -2.46 -5.33 -0.91
C LEU A 179 -2.07 -6.61 -0.15
N GLY A 180 -0.88 -6.64 0.45
CA GLY A 180 -0.44 -7.75 1.31
C GLY A 180 -1.02 -7.74 2.72
N LYS A 181 -1.70 -6.66 3.16
CA LYS A 181 -2.31 -6.59 4.49
C LYS A 181 -3.59 -7.42 4.56
N GLU A 182 -3.75 -8.20 5.64
CA GLU A 182 -4.95 -9.03 5.86
C GLU A 182 -6.25 -8.21 5.83
N THR A 183 -6.25 -7.05 6.46
CA THR A 183 -7.41 -6.13 6.46
C THR A 183 -7.78 -5.63 5.08
N VAL A 184 -6.80 -5.39 4.21
CA VAL A 184 -7.05 -4.96 2.82
C VAL A 184 -7.62 -6.11 2.01
N GLN A 185 -7.10 -7.32 2.16
CA GLN A 185 -7.65 -8.53 1.52
C GLN A 185 -9.08 -8.82 2.00
N ASN A 186 -9.35 -8.56 3.28
CA ASN A 186 -10.68 -8.74 3.86
C ASN A 186 -11.75 -7.82 3.24
N LEU A 187 -11.38 -6.73 2.55
CA LEU A 187 -12.34 -5.92 1.79
C LEU A 187 -13.07 -6.72 0.71
N ILE A 188 -12.39 -7.66 0.07
CA ILE A 188 -12.99 -8.56 -0.93
C ILE A 188 -14.02 -9.47 -0.26
N ALA A 189 -13.65 -10.11 0.86
CA ALA A 189 -14.55 -10.97 1.61
C ALA A 189 -15.75 -10.20 2.17
N LEU A 190 -15.51 -9.03 2.78
CA LEU A 190 -16.56 -8.16 3.31
C LEU A 190 -17.59 -7.82 2.24
N ARG A 191 -17.14 -7.38 1.08
CA ARG A 191 -18.03 -6.91 0.02
C ARG A 191 -18.75 -8.01 -0.73
N PHE A 192 -18.09 -9.14 -0.98
CA PHE A 192 -18.60 -10.14 -1.92
C PHE A 192 -19.09 -11.44 -1.27
N ALA A 193 -18.72 -11.70 -0.01
CA ALA A 193 -19.25 -12.84 0.74
C ALA A 193 -20.48 -12.48 1.59
N ASN A 194 -20.79 -11.18 1.78
CA ASN A 194 -21.88 -10.73 2.64
C ASN A 194 -22.97 -10.02 1.83
N ASN A 195 -24.10 -10.68 1.63
CA ASN A 195 -25.22 -10.14 0.86
C ASN A 195 -25.80 -8.84 1.48
N LEU A 196 -25.64 -8.64 2.78
CA LEU A 196 -26.03 -7.42 3.47
C LEU A 196 -25.36 -6.18 2.85
N PHE A 197 -24.09 -6.27 2.48
CA PHE A 197 -23.35 -5.17 1.87
C PHE A 197 -23.51 -5.15 0.34
N ALA A 198 -23.56 -6.29 -0.31
CA ALA A 198 -23.61 -6.38 -1.77
C ALA A 198 -24.76 -5.58 -2.38
N SER A 199 -25.95 -5.61 -1.77
CA SER A 199 -27.14 -4.89 -2.21
C SER A 199 -27.15 -3.40 -1.89
N GLN A 200 -26.29 -2.94 -0.99
CA GLN A 200 -26.21 -1.56 -0.50
C GLN A 200 -24.99 -0.80 -1.05
N TRP A 201 -24.23 -1.40 -1.96
CA TRP A 201 -22.91 -0.89 -2.35
C TRP A 201 -22.94 -0.13 -3.68
N ASP A 202 -23.78 0.92 -3.73
CA ASP A 202 -23.96 1.74 -4.93
C ASP A 202 -24.42 3.17 -4.59
N GLN A 203 -24.55 3.98 -5.64
CA GLN A 203 -25.02 5.37 -5.57
C GLN A 203 -26.41 5.56 -4.92
N ASN A 204 -27.24 4.52 -4.85
CA ASN A 204 -28.58 4.66 -4.26
C ASN A 204 -28.50 4.66 -2.73
N HIS A 205 -27.52 3.98 -2.16
CA HIS A 205 -27.39 3.73 -0.73
C HIS A 205 -26.19 4.46 -0.09
N ILE A 206 -25.09 4.66 -0.82
CA ILE A 206 -23.89 5.32 -0.30
C ILE A 206 -23.94 6.82 -0.62
N SER A 207 -23.71 7.63 0.41
CA SER A 207 -23.62 9.09 0.31
C SER A 207 -22.25 9.54 -0.16
N HIS A 208 -21.20 9.02 0.45
CA HIS A 208 -19.80 9.28 0.14
C HIS A 208 -18.87 8.26 0.81
N VAL A 209 -17.63 8.25 0.36
CA VAL A 209 -16.57 7.40 0.91
C VAL A 209 -15.42 8.29 1.36
N GLU A 210 -14.83 8.01 2.52
CA GLU A 210 -13.58 8.62 2.99
C GLU A 210 -12.47 7.56 3.03
N ILE A 211 -11.30 7.90 2.53
CA ILE A 211 -10.08 7.09 2.62
C ILE A 211 -8.99 7.96 3.23
N SER A 212 -8.62 7.66 4.47
CA SER A 212 -7.61 8.43 5.22
C SER A 212 -6.40 7.55 5.53
N VAL A 213 -5.20 8.03 5.16
CA VAL A 213 -3.93 7.42 5.54
C VAL A 213 -3.04 8.51 6.13
N ALA A 214 -2.93 8.51 7.44
CA ALA A 214 -2.20 9.50 8.23
C ALA A 214 -0.91 8.89 8.79
N GLU A 215 0.18 9.65 8.72
CA GLU A 215 1.47 9.31 9.31
C GLU A 215 1.84 10.37 10.37
N SER A 216 2.11 9.94 11.61
CA SER A 216 2.60 10.83 12.67
C SER A 216 4.08 11.17 12.53
N VAL A 217 4.83 10.41 11.75
CA VAL A 217 6.25 10.64 11.45
C VAL A 217 6.44 11.67 10.34
N GLY A 218 7.63 12.29 10.30
CA GLY A 218 8.08 13.16 9.21
C GLY A 218 8.76 12.37 8.10
N ILE A 219 9.76 12.98 7.47
CA ILE A 219 10.56 12.34 6.41
C ILE A 219 11.68 11.46 6.97
N GLU A 220 12.01 11.56 8.25
CA GLU A 220 12.95 10.70 8.98
C GLU A 220 14.29 10.52 8.25
N GLY A 221 14.92 11.64 7.85
CA GLY A 221 16.22 11.66 7.16
C GLY A 221 16.19 11.22 5.68
N ARG A 222 15.01 10.89 5.10
CA ARG A 222 14.89 10.50 3.69
C ARG A 222 14.57 11.67 2.77
N TRP A 223 15.09 12.86 3.10
CA TRP A 223 14.85 14.08 2.33
C TRP A 223 15.11 13.90 0.84
N GLY A 224 16.27 13.37 0.45
CA GLY A 224 16.68 13.24 -0.96
C GLY A 224 15.74 12.38 -1.81
N TYR A 225 15.01 11.46 -1.19
CA TYR A 225 13.95 10.68 -1.84
C TYR A 225 12.63 11.44 -1.83
N PHE A 226 12.19 11.86 -0.63
CA PHE A 226 10.83 12.39 -0.45
C PHE A 226 10.63 13.72 -1.17
N ASP A 227 11.64 14.58 -1.21
CA ASP A 227 11.55 15.87 -1.89
C ASP A 227 11.31 15.75 -3.41
N LYS A 228 11.74 14.63 -3.99
CA LYS A 228 11.47 14.30 -5.41
C LYS A 228 10.14 13.58 -5.61
N ALA A 229 9.72 12.80 -4.64
CA ALA A 229 8.49 12.01 -4.74
C ALA A 229 7.24 12.82 -4.37
N GLY A 230 7.22 13.47 -3.22
CA GLY A 230 6.06 14.09 -2.63
C GLY A 230 5.01 13.07 -2.16
N GLN A 231 3.97 13.54 -1.49
CA GLN A 231 2.93 12.69 -0.92
C GLN A 231 2.03 12.04 -1.99
N VAL A 232 1.86 12.70 -3.13
CA VAL A 232 1.04 12.15 -4.23
C VAL A 232 1.66 10.90 -4.82
N ARG A 233 2.95 10.96 -5.17
CA ARG A 233 3.66 9.82 -5.76
C ARG A 233 3.94 8.73 -4.73
N ASP A 234 4.20 9.13 -3.47
CA ASP A 234 4.51 8.15 -2.42
C ASP A 234 3.29 7.35 -1.97
N MET A 235 2.10 7.96 -1.93
CA MET A 235 0.91 7.37 -1.33
C MET A 235 -0.32 7.31 -2.23
N VAL A 236 -0.64 8.37 -2.99
CA VAL A 236 -1.89 8.44 -3.74
C VAL A 236 -1.86 7.54 -4.97
N GLN A 237 -0.84 7.68 -5.80
CA GLN A 237 -0.68 6.98 -7.09
C GLN A 237 -0.72 5.46 -6.97
N ASN A 238 -0.38 4.94 -5.81
CA ASN A 238 -0.31 3.53 -5.50
C ASN A 238 -1.36 3.14 -4.46
N HIS A 239 -1.02 3.13 -3.20
CA HIS A 239 -1.81 2.58 -2.09
C HIS A 239 -3.24 3.09 -2.04
N LEU A 240 -3.45 4.42 -2.11
CA LEU A 240 -4.78 5.00 -1.96
C LEU A 240 -5.67 4.73 -3.17
N LEU A 241 -5.12 4.74 -4.39
CA LEU A 241 -5.87 4.33 -5.58
C LEU A 241 -6.15 2.83 -5.59
N GLN A 242 -5.27 1.98 -5.06
CA GLN A 242 -5.57 0.55 -4.90
C GLN A 242 -6.69 0.33 -3.88
N LEU A 243 -6.70 1.03 -2.74
CA LEU A 243 -7.80 0.98 -1.77
C LEU A 243 -9.11 1.47 -2.39
N LEU A 244 -9.07 2.58 -3.13
CA LEU A 244 -10.24 3.09 -3.86
C LEU A 244 -10.77 2.03 -4.84
N CYS A 245 -9.90 1.39 -5.61
CA CYS A 245 -10.30 0.33 -6.55
C CYS A 245 -10.97 -0.85 -5.84
N LEU A 246 -10.42 -1.33 -4.72
CA LEU A 246 -11.01 -2.43 -3.96
C LEU A 246 -12.38 -2.09 -3.38
N ILE A 247 -12.60 -0.81 -3.01
CA ILE A 247 -13.91 -0.33 -2.55
C ILE A 247 -14.89 -0.14 -3.71
N ALA A 248 -14.41 0.31 -4.88
CA ALA A 248 -15.28 0.75 -5.97
C ALA A 248 -15.53 -0.31 -7.05
N MET A 249 -14.68 -1.35 -7.16
CA MET A 249 -14.79 -2.36 -8.22
C MET A 249 -16.10 -3.16 -8.14
N ASP A 250 -16.54 -3.66 -9.28
CA ASP A 250 -17.64 -4.63 -9.36
C ASP A 250 -17.18 -6.01 -8.85
N PRO A 251 -18.11 -6.91 -8.45
CA PRO A 251 -17.75 -8.27 -8.12
C PRO A 251 -17.01 -8.94 -9.27
N PRO A 252 -15.78 -9.46 -9.05
CA PRO A 252 -15.09 -10.22 -10.09
C PRO A 252 -15.80 -11.55 -10.34
N SER A 253 -15.62 -12.12 -11.54
CA SER A 253 -16.23 -13.42 -11.91
C SER A 253 -15.71 -14.58 -11.05
N ASP A 254 -14.47 -14.47 -10.58
CA ASP A 254 -13.78 -15.42 -9.71
C ASP A 254 -12.62 -14.71 -8.99
N LEU A 255 -11.90 -15.42 -8.12
CA LEU A 255 -10.76 -14.87 -7.37
C LEU A 255 -9.42 -15.00 -8.12
N SER A 256 -9.44 -15.25 -9.44
CA SER A 256 -8.22 -15.22 -10.24
C SER A 256 -7.64 -13.80 -10.31
N ALA A 257 -6.33 -13.74 -10.50
CA ALA A 257 -5.63 -12.45 -10.57
C ALA A 257 -6.20 -11.54 -11.66
N ASP A 258 -6.48 -12.08 -12.84
CA ASP A 258 -6.99 -11.30 -13.97
C ASP A 258 -8.42 -10.81 -13.74
N SER A 259 -9.29 -11.63 -13.16
CA SER A 259 -10.66 -11.21 -12.84
C SER A 259 -10.67 -10.02 -11.87
N ILE A 260 -9.86 -10.07 -10.80
CA ILE A 260 -9.74 -8.96 -9.82
C ILE A 260 -9.13 -7.71 -10.47
N ARG A 261 -8.03 -7.86 -11.21
CA ARG A 261 -7.32 -6.74 -11.86
C ARG A 261 -8.17 -6.06 -12.92
N ASN A 262 -8.94 -6.82 -13.70
CA ASN A 262 -9.85 -6.28 -14.70
C ASN A 262 -10.90 -5.35 -14.06
N GLU A 263 -11.47 -5.72 -12.92
CA GLU A 263 -12.42 -4.87 -12.22
C GLU A 263 -11.76 -3.59 -11.65
N LYS A 264 -10.54 -3.69 -11.12
CA LYS A 264 -9.78 -2.51 -10.68
C LYS A 264 -9.48 -1.54 -11.82
N VAL A 265 -9.07 -2.05 -12.99
CA VAL A 265 -8.81 -1.24 -14.19
C VAL A 265 -10.07 -0.52 -14.67
N LYS A 266 -11.25 -1.14 -14.61
CA LYS A 266 -12.51 -0.46 -14.95
C LYS A 266 -12.75 0.76 -14.07
N VAL A 267 -12.46 0.66 -12.77
CA VAL A 267 -12.57 1.80 -11.85
C VAL A 267 -11.61 2.91 -12.27
N LEU A 268 -10.32 2.61 -12.44
CA LEU A 268 -9.31 3.61 -12.82
C LEU A 268 -9.65 4.33 -14.13
N LYS A 269 -10.17 3.60 -15.12
CA LYS A 269 -10.63 4.19 -16.40
C LYS A 269 -11.84 5.09 -16.25
N ALA A 270 -12.70 4.82 -15.27
CA ALA A 270 -13.90 5.59 -15.01
C ALA A 270 -13.66 6.78 -14.07
N MET A 271 -12.47 6.95 -13.50
CA MET A 271 -12.16 8.10 -12.66
C MET A 271 -12.25 9.40 -13.47
N ARG A 272 -13.07 10.35 -12.98
CA ARG A 272 -13.22 11.66 -13.60
C ARG A 272 -11.90 12.43 -13.55
N ARG A 273 -11.50 13.00 -14.68
CA ARG A 273 -10.32 13.86 -14.74
C ARG A 273 -10.55 15.15 -13.97
N ILE A 274 -9.58 15.56 -13.16
CA ILE A 274 -9.60 16.83 -12.44
C ILE A 274 -9.00 17.89 -13.36
N THR A 275 -9.87 18.74 -13.91
CA THR A 275 -9.50 19.83 -14.81
C THR A 275 -8.98 21.05 -14.03
N PRO A 276 -8.30 22.04 -14.69
CA PRO A 276 -7.77 23.20 -13.99
C PRO A 276 -8.81 24.01 -13.19
N ASP A 277 -10.04 24.11 -13.70
CA ASP A 277 -11.15 24.79 -13.02
C ASP A 277 -11.68 24.03 -11.79
N MET A 278 -11.42 22.73 -11.68
CA MET A 278 -11.79 21.91 -10.54
C MET A 278 -10.75 21.93 -9.42
N MET A 279 -9.53 22.41 -9.67
CA MET A 279 -8.42 22.31 -8.70
C MET A 279 -8.75 22.90 -7.33
N ASP A 280 -9.37 24.08 -7.27
CA ASP A 280 -9.69 24.76 -6.01
C ASP A 280 -10.78 24.07 -5.18
N THR A 281 -11.57 23.20 -5.82
CA THR A 281 -12.70 22.50 -5.17
C THR A 281 -12.43 21.04 -4.92
N HIS A 282 -11.49 20.41 -5.64
CA HIS A 282 -11.25 18.97 -5.60
C HIS A 282 -9.87 18.61 -5.04
N VAL A 283 -8.94 19.58 -4.94
CA VAL A 283 -7.55 19.26 -4.63
C VAL A 283 -6.97 20.24 -3.60
N VAL A 284 -6.38 19.71 -2.54
CA VAL A 284 -5.63 20.50 -1.57
C VAL A 284 -4.26 19.84 -1.38
N ARG A 285 -3.19 20.61 -1.59
CA ARG A 285 -1.85 20.20 -1.21
C ARG A 285 -1.34 21.02 -0.03
N GLY A 286 -0.64 20.35 0.89
CA GLY A 286 -0.09 20.98 2.09
C GLY A 286 1.37 20.64 2.33
N GLN A 287 2.03 21.50 3.15
CA GLN A 287 3.38 21.26 3.62
C GLN A 287 3.46 21.62 5.10
N TYR A 288 3.95 20.70 5.95
CA TYR A 288 3.98 20.95 7.39
C TYR A 288 5.03 21.99 7.78
N THR A 289 4.66 22.80 8.77
CA THR A 289 5.53 23.70 9.50
C THR A 289 5.88 23.12 10.87
N ALA A 290 6.77 23.76 11.60
CA ALA A 290 7.04 23.40 13.00
C ALA A 290 5.75 23.28 13.81
N GLY A 291 5.73 22.35 14.75
CA GLY A 291 4.58 22.07 15.59
C GLY A 291 4.90 21.07 16.68
N THR A 292 3.90 20.30 17.11
CA THR A 292 4.05 19.31 18.19
C THR A 292 3.57 17.94 17.70
N SER A 293 4.38 16.90 17.88
CA SER A 293 4.00 15.51 17.58
C SER A 293 4.31 14.64 18.79
N GLY A 294 3.32 13.87 19.28
CA GLY A 294 3.48 13.04 20.49
C GLY A 294 3.90 13.86 21.72
N GLY A 295 3.44 15.10 21.86
CA GLY A 295 3.79 16.00 22.96
C GLY A 295 5.18 16.65 22.88
N LYS A 296 5.94 16.43 21.79
CA LYS A 296 7.29 16.97 21.60
C LYS A 296 7.33 17.96 20.44
N PRO A 297 8.09 19.07 20.56
CA PRO A 297 8.34 19.98 19.45
C PRO A 297 9.02 19.23 18.29
N VAL A 298 8.57 19.50 17.06
CA VAL A 298 9.17 18.93 15.83
C VAL A 298 9.38 20.03 14.80
N PRO A 299 10.44 19.93 13.96
CA PRO A 299 10.72 20.92 12.94
C PRO A 299 9.68 20.88 11.82
N GLY A 300 9.56 21.99 11.09
CA GLY A 300 8.84 22.05 9.82
C GLY A 300 9.61 21.35 8.71
N TYR A 301 8.92 21.06 7.60
CA TYR A 301 9.49 20.35 6.46
C TYR A 301 10.77 21.01 5.91
N LEU A 302 10.77 22.34 5.78
CA LEU A 302 11.93 23.11 5.31
C LEU A 302 13.01 23.33 6.38
N GLU A 303 12.78 22.87 7.60
CA GLU A 303 13.70 22.98 8.74
C GLU A 303 14.34 21.64 9.07
N GLU A 304 13.91 20.54 8.42
CA GLU A 304 14.50 19.22 8.64
C GLU A 304 15.92 19.14 8.06
N GLU A 305 16.75 18.26 8.60
CA GLU A 305 18.13 18.08 8.15
C GLU A 305 18.18 17.69 6.66
N GLY A 306 19.00 18.39 5.89
CA GLY A 306 19.13 18.20 4.44
C GLY A 306 18.08 18.94 3.62
N ALA A 307 17.21 19.74 4.23
CA ALA A 307 16.14 20.44 3.56
C ALA A 307 16.64 21.42 2.48
N ALA A 308 16.08 21.30 1.27
CA ALA A 308 16.29 22.29 0.20
C ALA A 308 15.45 23.55 0.49
N ARG A 309 16.11 24.71 0.62
CA ARG A 309 15.42 25.97 0.85
C ARG A 309 14.46 26.27 -0.33
N GLY A 310 13.18 26.46 -0.02
CA GLY A 310 12.18 26.81 -1.02
C GLY A 310 11.53 25.64 -1.75
N SER A 311 11.73 24.40 -1.28
CA SER A 311 10.98 23.25 -1.81
C SER A 311 9.48 23.47 -1.73
N LYS A 312 8.78 23.12 -2.83
CA LYS A 312 7.31 23.15 -2.95
C LYS A 312 6.69 21.77 -2.86
N THR A 313 7.47 20.76 -2.45
CA THR A 313 6.99 19.38 -2.34
C THR A 313 5.92 19.29 -1.27
N GLU A 314 4.82 18.67 -1.61
CA GLU A 314 3.70 18.47 -0.70
C GLU A 314 3.97 17.30 0.25
N THR A 315 3.63 17.51 1.52
CA THR A 315 3.66 16.51 2.59
C THR A 315 2.27 16.10 3.06
N PHE A 316 1.25 16.72 2.46
CA PHE A 316 -0.16 16.46 2.68
C PHE A 316 -0.93 16.65 1.37
N VAL A 317 -1.89 15.77 1.14
CA VAL A 317 -2.83 15.87 0.03
C VAL A 317 -4.22 15.50 0.51
N ALA A 318 -5.22 16.30 0.10
CA ALA A 318 -6.62 15.89 0.15
C ALA A 318 -7.23 16.04 -1.25
N LEU A 319 -8.00 15.03 -1.65
CA LEU A 319 -8.61 14.93 -2.99
C LEU A 319 -10.08 14.59 -2.86
N LYS A 320 -10.91 15.18 -3.73
CA LYS A 320 -12.25 14.71 -4.01
C LYS A 320 -12.21 14.02 -5.38
N ALA A 321 -12.30 12.70 -5.39
CA ALA A 321 -12.36 11.89 -6.60
C ALA A 321 -13.79 11.50 -6.92
N GLU A 322 -14.14 11.42 -8.20
CA GLU A 322 -15.44 10.97 -8.68
C GLU A 322 -15.25 9.88 -9.73
N ILE A 323 -16.18 8.92 -9.76
CA ILE A 323 -16.13 7.77 -10.66
C ILE A 323 -17.37 7.79 -11.56
N ASP A 324 -17.14 8.00 -12.87
CA ASP A 324 -18.18 8.14 -13.88
C ASP A 324 -18.62 6.75 -14.39
N ASN A 325 -19.33 6.02 -13.54
CA ASN A 325 -19.97 4.76 -13.90
C ASN A 325 -21.35 4.64 -13.24
N TRP A 326 -22.12 3.63 -13.61
CA TRP A 326 -23.49 3.43 -13.11
C TRP A 326 -23.55 3.18 -11.61
N ARG A 327 -22.53 2.58 -11.03
CA ARG A 327 -22.50 2.26 -9.59
C ARG A 327 -22.22 3.50 -8.73
N TRP A 328 -21.37 4.42 -9.20
CA TRP A 328 -20.79 5.48 -8.37
C TRP A 328 -21.12 6.90 -8.82
N SER A 329 -21.89 7.08 -9.89
CA SER A 329 -22.23 8.42 -10.38
C SER A 329 -22.85 9.27 -9.26
N GLY A 330 -22.22 10.43 -8.98
CA GLY A 330 -22.66 11.35 -7.92
C GLY A 330 -22.24 10.97 -6.49
N VAL A 331 -21.46 9.91 -6.30
CA VAL A 331 -20.86 9.55 -4.99
C VAL A 331 -19.41 10.01 -4.96
N PRO A 332 -19.05 11.05 -4.19
CA PRO A 332 -17.67 11.47 -4.06
C PRO A 332 -16.86 10.54 -3.15
N PHE A 333 -15.60 10.35 -3.51
CA PHE A 333 -14.58 9.71 -2.72
C PHE A 333 -13.62 10.76 -2.21
N TYR A 334 -13.61 11.01 -0.92
CA TYR A 334 -12.67 11.91 -0.27
C TYR A 334 -11.46 11.14 0.19
N ILE A 335 -10.29 11.52 -0.31
CA ILE A 335 -9.02 10.87 -0.02
C ILE A 335 -8.13 11.87 0.69
N ARG A 336 -7.55 11.51 1.84
CA ARG A 336 -6.51 12.34 2.48
C ARG A 336 -5.34 11.50 2.95
N THR A 337 -4.15 12.06 2.81
CA THR A 337 -2.93 11.48 3.32
C THR A 337 -1.92 12.57 3.65
N GLY A 338 -1.07 12.35 4.65
CA GLY A 338 -0.05 13.33 5.02
C GLY A 338 0.88 12.84 6.11
N LYS A 339 1.98 13.57 6.25
CA LYS A 339 3.00 13.37 7.29
C LYS A 339 2.83 14.38 8.42
N ARG A 340 3.38 14.06 9.62
CA ARG A 340 3.23 14.87 10.82
C ARG A 340 1.77 15.18 11.17
N LEU A 341 0.86 14.27 10.85
CA LEU A 341 -0.52 14.29 11.31
C LEU A 341 -0.60 13.88 12.79
N PRO A 342 -1.72 14.10 13.49
CA PRO A 342 -1.82 13.88 14.93
C PRO A 342 -1.49 12.45 15.33
N GLU A 343 -1.88 11.49 14.51
CA GLU A 343 -1.72 10.06 14.78
C GLU A 343 -1.39 9.26 13.52
N LYS A 344 -0.96 8.02 13.73
CA LYS A 344 -0.82 7.03 12.64
C LYS A 344 -2.15 6.31 12.46
N LEU A 345 -2.83 6.57 11.34
CA LEU A 345 -4.15 6.04 11.06
C LEU A 345 -4.25 5.62 9.58
N SER A 346 -4.83 4.46 9.33
CA SER A 346 -5.27 4.08 7.98
C SER A 346 -6.68 3.52 8.09
N GLN A 347 -7.67 4.21 7.51
CA GLN A 347 -9.08 3.82 7.60
C GLN A 347 -9.86 4.18 6.34
N ILE A 348 -10.93 3.44 6.13
CA ILE A 348 -11.93 3.68 5.09
C ILE A 348 -13.28 3.80 5.77
N ILE A 349 -14.05 4.82 5.42
CA ILE A 349 -15.38 5.03 5.99
C ILE A 349 -16.39 5.13 4.86
N ILE A 350 -17.38 4.27 4.92
CA ILE A 350 -18.52 4.27 4.01
C ILE A 350 -19.69 4.93 4.72
N HIS A 351 -20.12 6.08 4.22
CA HIS A 351 -21.27 6.81 4.75
C HIS A 351 -22.51 6.43 3.95
N PHE A 352 -23.47 5.81 4.61
CA PHE A 352 -24.74 5.48 3.98
C PHE A 352 -25.65 6.70 3.90
N LYS A 353 -26.54 6.73 2.92
CA LYS A 353 -27.59 7.74 2.84
C LYS A 353 -28.57 7.59 4.00
N PRO A 354 -29.19 8.67 4.47
CA PRO A 354 -30.23 8.60 5.50
C PRO A 354 -31.46 7.86 4.96
N ALA A 355 -32.28 7.36 5.88
CA ALA A 355 -33.58 6.82 5.53
C ALA A 355 -34.40 7.86 4.71
N PRO A 356 -35.12 7.46 3.64
CA PRO A 356 -35.83 8.39 2.75
C PRO A 356 -36.93 9.15 3.48
N HIS A 357 -37.50 8.56 4.50
CA HIS A 357 -38.48 9.17 5.40
C HIS A 357 -38.09 8.95 6.86
N TYR A 358 -37.83 10.05 7.57
CA TYR A 358 -37.40 10.02 8.97
C TYR A 358 -38.62 10.22 9.87
N ILE A 359 -38.99 9.20 10.66
CA ILE A 359 -40.15 9.15 11.50
C ILE A 359 -39.90 9.46 12.97
N PHE A 360 -38.65 9.66 13.35
CA PHE A 360 -38.21 9.96 14.71
C PHE A 360 -38.11 11.47 14.94
N ASP A 361 -37.69 11.88 16.13
CA ASP A 361 -37.49 13.28 16.49
C ASP A 361 -36.60 14.03 15.46
N PRO A 362 -37.11 15.10 14.82
CA PRO A 362 -36.36 15.90 13.86
C PRO A 362 -35.04 16.41 14.37
N ASP A 363 -34.91 16.74 15.65
CA ASP A 363 -33.68 17.24 16.27
C ASP A 363 -32.55 16.19 16.30
N GLN A 364 -32.92 14.91 16.17
CA GLN A 364 -31.97 13.79 16.12
C GLN A 364 -31.65 13.34 14.69
N LYS A 365 -32.15 14.02 13.68
CA LYS A 365 -31.93 13.67 12.26
C LYS A 365 -30.47 13.66 11.86
N HIS A 366 -29.63 14.46 12.52
CA HIS A 366 -28.19 14.48 12.30
C HIS A 366 -27.49 13.16 12.68
N LEU A 367 -28.09 12.33 13.54
CA LEU A 367 -27.59 11.01 13.91
C LEU A 367 -27.99 9.92 12.88
N ALA A 368 -28.89 10.23 11.93
CA ALA A 368 -29.58 9.22 11.12
C ALA A 368 -28.71 8.47 10.09
N ASN A 369 -27.44 8.84 9.92
CA ASN A 369 -26.59 8.22 8.92
C ASN A 369 -25.77 7.08 9.51
N ASN A 370 -26.04 5.86 9.04
CA ASN A 370 -25.17 4.74 9.34
C ASN A 370 -23.81 4.91 8.68
N LYS A 371 -22.77 4.36 9.32
CA LYS A 371 -21.41 4.39 8.81
C LYS A 371 -20.77 3.02 9.00
N LEU A 372 -20.06 2.54 8.00
CA LEU A 372 -19.16 1.41 8.14
C LEU A 372 -17.73 1.94 8.17
N ILE A 373 -17.07 1.76 9.29
CA ILE A 373 -15.67 2.17 9.52
C ILE A 373 -14.83 0.92 9.40
N ILE A 374 -13.85 0.93 8.50
CA ILE A 374 -12.90 -0.15 8.26
C ILE A 374 -11.53 0.35 8.65
N ARG A 375 -11.00 -0.12 9.78
CA ARG A 375 -9.67 0.23 10.30
C ARG A 375 -8.62 -0.71 9.72
N LEU A 376 -7.67 -0.15 8.98
CA LEU A 376 -6.54 -0.88 8.39
C LEU A 376 -5.29 -0.80 9.26
N GLN A 377 -5.17 0.24 10.09
CA GLN A 377 -4.13 0.51 11.10
C GLN A 377 -4.54 1.67 12.01
N PRO A 378 -4.15 1.69 13.30
CA PRO A 378 -3.85 0.54 14.15
C PRO A 378 -5.12 -0.26 14.43
N ASP A 379 -5.05 -1.31 15.23
CA ASP A 379 -6.23 -2.06 15.72
C ASP A 379 -7.20 -2.47 14.61
N GLU A 380 -6.68 -3.36 13.76
CA GLU A 380 -7.35 -3.83 12.55
C GLU A 380 -8.75 -4.40 12.86
N GLY A 381 -9.77 -3.91 12.13
CA GLY A 381 -11.14 -4.32 12.38
C GLY A 381 -12.16 -3.50 11.61
N MET A 382 -13.43 -3.71 11.93
CA MET A 382 -14.54 -2.94 11.38
C MET A 382 -15.57 -2.60 12.44
N SER A 383 -16.24 -1.47 12.26
CA SER A 383 -17.32 -0.99 13.13
C SER A 383 -18.47 -0.47 12.29
N LEU A 384 -19.65 -1.05 12.46
CA LEU A 384 -20.88 -0.56 11.84
C LEU A 384 -21.65 0.31 12.85
N GLN A 385 -21.66 1.62 12.61
CA GLN A 385 -22.39 2.57 13.45
C GLN A 385 -23.88 2.52 13.10
N ILE A 386 -24.70 2.09 14.05
CA ILE A 386 -26.15 1.96 13.90
C ILE A 386 -26.91 2.76 14.96
N LEU A 387 -28.19 3.02 14.72
CA LEU A 387 -29.06 3.67 15.67
C LEU A 387 -29.87 2.63 16.43
N THR A 388 -29.93 2.79 17.74
CA THR A 388 -30.76 1.99 18.65
C THR A 388 -31.58 2.93 19.52
N LYS A 389 -32.69 2.42 20.11
CA LYS A 389 -33.46 3.17 21.11
C LYS A 389 -32.57 3.36 22.36
N ASP A 390 -32.54 4.59 22.89
CA ASP A 390 -31.92 4.88 24.19
C ASP A 390 -32.65 4.18 25.33
N GLN A 391 -31.90 3.68 26.30
CA GLN A 391 -32.47 2.94 27.43
C GLN A 391 -33.08 3.91 28.48
N GLY A 392 -34.23 3.55 29.06
CA GLY A 392 -34.92 4.28 30.09
C GLY A 392 -36.41 4.46 29.79
N LEU A 393 -37.24 4.42 30.85
CA LEU A 393 -38.68 4.61 30.73
C LEU A 393 -39.03 6.06 30.35
N ASP A 394 -38.21 7.01 30.75
CA ASP A 394 -38.33 8.45 30.49
C ASP A 394 -37.85 8.88 29.10
N LYS A 395 -37.19 7.99 28.34
CA LYS A 395 -36.51 8.31 27.07
C LYS A 395 -37.43 8.20 25.84
N GLY A 396 -38.60 7.62 25.96
CA GLY A 396 -39.51 7.42 24.81
C GLY A 396 -38.79 6.69 23.67
N MET A 397 -38.90 7.22 22.45
CA MET A 397 -38.20 6.73 21.23
C MET A 397 -36.94 7.53 20.89
N ARG A 398 -36.30 8.11 21.89
CA ARG A 398 -35.01 8.76 21.69
C ARG A 398 -33.97 7.77 21.13
N LEU A 399 -33.24 8.21 20.10
CA LEU A 399 -32.22 7.38 19.44
C LEU A 399 -30.84 7.63 20.05
N ARG A 400 -30.05 6.57 20.05
CA ARG A 400 -28.63 6.60 20.39
C ARG A 400 -27.83 5.87 19.32
N GLN A 401 -26.73 6.46 18.88
CA GLN A 401 -25.76 5.78 18.00
C GLN A 401 -24.88 4.85 18.84
N GLY A 402 -24.64 3.65 18.31
CA GLY A 402 -23.75 2.67 18.91
C GLY A 402 -23.08 1.79 17.85
N PRO A 403 -21.87 1.29 18.14
CA PRO A 403 -21.14 0.43 17.24
C PRO A 403 -21.56 -1.03 17.35
N LEU A 404 -21.56 -1.73 16.20
CA LEU A 404 -21.36 -3.17 16.12
C LEU A 404 -19.90 -3.38 15.69
N GLU A 405 -19.07 -3.89 16.58
CA GLU A 405 -17.63 -3.99 16.37
C GLU A 405 -17.18 -5.41 16.10
N LEU A 406 -16.22 -5.53 15.21
CA LEU A 406 -15.47 -6.73 14.92
C LEU A 406 -13.97 -6.37 14.91
N THR A 407 -13.28 -6.68 16.00
CA THR A 407 -11.83 -6.55 16.12
C THR A 407 -11.18 -7.86 15.68
N PHE A 408 -10.28 -7.83 14.69
CA PHE A 408 -9.77 -9.08 14.10
C PHE A 408 -8.88 -9.86 15.05
N SER A 409 -8.03 -9.19 15.82
CA SER A 409 -7.16 -9.84 16.82
C SER A 409 -7.94 -10.55 17.91
N GLU A 410 -9.08 -10.01 18.34
CA GLU A 410 -9.92 -10.59 19.38
C GLU A 410 -10.82 -11.71 18.83
N THR A 411 -11.33 -11.53 17.61
CA THR A 411 -12.33 -12.46 17.04
C THR A 411 -11.71 -13.74 16.52
N PHE A 412 -10.49 -13.67 15.95
CA PHE A 412 -9.90 -14.81 15.26
C PHE A 412 -8.87 -15.57 16.12
N GLU A 413 -8.67 -15.18 17.40
CA GLU A 413 -7.74 -15.82 18.34
C GLU A 413 -6.38 -16.15 17.69
N THR A 414 -5.90 -15.25 16.83
CA THR A 414 -4.64 -15.46 16.13
C THR A 414 -3.49 -14.92 16.95
N ASP A 415 -2.52 -15.78 17.29
CA ASP A 415 -1.30 -15.39 18.02
C ASP A 415 -0.53 -14.29 17.30
N ARG A 416 -0.70 -14.18 15.97
CA ARG A 416 0.06 -13.25 15.14
C ARG A 416 -0.63 -12.98 13.80
N ILE A 417 -0.69 -11.70 13.40
CA ILE A 417 -1.04 -11.28 12.05
C ILE A 417 0.26 -11.19 11.23
N PRO A 418 0.38 -11.91 10.08
CA PRO A 418 1.55 -11.83 9.23
C PRO A 418 1.81 -10.41 8.70
N ASP A 419 3.08 -10.02 8.57
CA ASP A 419 3.44 -8.77 7.88
C ASP A 419 3.08 -8.89 6.37
N ALA A 420 2.76 -7.76 5.75
CA ALA A 420 2.40 -7.71 4.34
C ALA A 420 3.45 -8.37 3.42
N TYR A 421 4.75 -8.21 3.73
CA TYR A 421 5.82 -8.83 2.93
C TYR A 421 5.89 -10.35 3.05
N GLU A 422 5.49 -10.92 4.20
CA GLU A 422 5.37 -12.38 4.34
C GLU A 422 4.30 -12.92 3.39
N ARG A 423 3.13 -12.27 3.39
CA ARG A 423 2.04 -12.62 2.48
C ARG A 423 2.46 -12.48 1.00
N LEU A 424 3.07 -11.37 0.64
CA LEU A 424 3.49 -11.13 -0.75
C LEU A 424 4.54 -12.13 -1.21
N LEU A 425 5.58 -12.38 -0.42
CA LEU A 425 6.59 -13.39 -0.74
C LEU A 425 5.98 -14.80 -0.87
N TRP A 426 5.05 -15.14 0.02
CA TRP A 426 4.31 -16.39 -0.03
C TRP A 426 3.52 -16.53 -1.35
N GLU A 427 2.78 -15.50 -1.77
CA GLU A 427 2.02 -15.53 -3.02
C GLU A 427 2.94 -15.54 -4.27
N VAL A 428 4.09 -14.86 -4.23
CA VAL A 428 5.11 -14.99 -5.30
C VAL A 428 5.60 -16.44 -5.40
N MET A 429 5.91 -17.08 -4.27
CA MET A 429 6.37 -18.48 -4.26
C MET A 429 5.32 -19.44 -4.77
N LYS A 430 4.04 -19.15 -4.59
CA LYS A 430 2.91 -19.90 -5.15
C LYS A 430 2.64 -19.57 -6.64
N GLY A 431 3.16 -18.46 -7.13
CA GLY A 431 2.88 -17.95 -8.48
C GLY A 431 1.53 -17.25 -8.60
N ASN A 432 0.95 -16.84 -7.50
CA ASN A 432 -0.35 -16.20 -7.46
C ASN A 432 -0.21 -14.68 -7.50
N GLN A 433 -0.83 -14.04 -8.49
CA GLN A 433 -0.65 -12.61 -8.76
C GLN A 433 -1.80 -11.72 -8.29
N TYR A 434 -2.81 -12.23 -7.59
CA TYR A 434 -3.99 -11.42 -7.24
C TYR A 434 -3.70 -10.23 -6.31
N LEU A 435 -2.58 -10.25 -5.57
CA LEU A 435 -2.11 -9.15 -4.71
C LEU A 435 -1.09 -8.22 -5.39
N PHE A 436 -0.81 -8.43 -6.68
CA PHE A 436 0.20 -7.67 -7.41
C PHE A 436 -0.43 -6.81 -8.50
N VAL A 437 0.15 -5.64 -8.70
CA VAL A 437 -0.40 -4.64 -9.60
C VAL A 437 0.01 -4.96 -11.04
N ARG A 438 -0.96 -4.91 -11.96
CA ARG A 438 -0.74 -5.13 -13.38
C ARG A 438 -0.31 -3.83 -14.07
N ARG A 439 0.40 -3.94 -15.19
CA ARG A 439 0.91 -2.81 -15.96
C ARG A 439 -0.14 -1.74 -16.22
N ASP A 440 -1.32 -2.12 -16.69
CA ASP A 440 -2.40 -1.18 -17.05
C ASP A 440 -2.99 -0.47 -15.82
N GLU A 441 -3.02 -1.10 -14.65
CA GLU A 441 -3.39 -0.43 -13.40
C GLU A 441 -2.41 0.70 -13.07
N VAL A 442 -1.08 0.43 -13.16
CA VAL A 442 -0.04 1.44 -12.92
C VAL A 442 -0.17 2.62 -13.88
N GLU A 443 -0.34 2.33 -15.17
CA GLU A 443 -0.41 3.36 -16.21
C GLU A 443 -1.68 4.23 -16.10
N HIS A 444 -2.84 3.62 -15.81
CA HIS A 444 -4.08 4.39 -15.60
C HIS A 444 -4.05 5.21 -14.30
N ALA A 445 -3.43 4.69 -13.24
CA ALA A 445 -3.22 5.44 -12.01
C ALA A 445 -2.32 6.67 -12.26
N TRP A 446 -1.22 6.52 -12.99
CA TRP A 446 -0.37 7.64 -13.41
C TRP A 446 -1.11 8.62 -14.31
N GLN A 447 -1.88 8.14 -15.27
CA GLN A 447 -2.65 9.02 -16.18
C GLN A 447 -3.57 9.98 -15.41
N TRP A 448 -4.20 9.50 -14.32
CA TRP A 448 -5.06 10.35 -13.49
C TRP A 448 -4.25 11.30 -12.60
N VAL A 449 -3.18 10.81 -11.97
CA VAL A 449 -2.35 11.60 -11.05
C VAL A 449 -1.54 12.67 -11.78
N ASP A 450 -0.97 12.37 -12.93
CA ASP A 450 -0.16 13.32 -13.71
C ASP A 450 -0.95 14.56 -14.12
N GLN A 451 -2.24 14.42 -14.38
CA GLN A 451 -3.09 15.56 -14.68
C GLN A 451 -3.15 16.55 -13.50
N ILE A 452 -3.27 16.02 -12.28
CA ILE A 452 -3.29 16.83 -11.05
C ILE A 452 -1.93 17.51 -10.85
N MET A 453 -0.85 16.77 -11.02
CA MET A 453 0.52 17.27 -10.84
C MET A 453 0.83 18.40 -11.84
N ARG A 454 0.50 18.22 -13.12
CA ARG A 454 0.66 19.26 -14.16
C ARG A 454 -0.15 20.51 -13.83
N ASN A 455 -1.42 20.36 -13.45
CA ASN A 455 -2.27 21.50 -13.07
C ASN A 455 -1.68 22.28 -11.88
N TRP A 456 -1.03 21.62 -10.93
CA TRP A 456 -0.32 22.29 -9.84
C TRP A 456 0.91 23.06 -10.31
N ASP A 457 1.71 22.45 -11.18
CA ASP A 457 2.92 23.10 -11.70
C ASP A 457 2.56 24.32 -12.55
N ASP A 458 1.56 24.19 -13.41
CA ASP A 458 1.05 25.29 -14.27
C ASP A 458 0.43 26.42 -13.42
N SER A 459 -0.25 26.12 -12.32
CA SER A 459 -0.83 27.14 -11.44
C SER A 459 0.20 27.97 -10.68
N GLY A 460 1.39 27.40 -10.44
CA GLY A 460 2.44 28.00 -9.62
C GLY A 460 2.08 28.22 -8.13
N VAL A 461 0.85 27.86 -7.71
CA VAL A 461 0.37 28.05 -6.33
C VAL A 461 1.17 27.17 -5.36
N PRO A 462 1.79 27.73 -4.29
CA PRO A 462 2.54 26.94 -3.33
C PRO A 462 1.62 26.05 -2.47
N PRO A 463 2.15 24.97 -1.87
CA PRO A 463 1.37 24.16 -0.94
C PRO A 463 0.92 24.98 0.28
N LYS A 464 -0.30 24.73 0.76
CA LYS A 464 -0.85 25.36 1.96
C LYS A 464 -0.04 24.94 3.19
N ARG A 465 0.18 25.84 4.14
CA ARG A 465 0.89 25.50 5.37
C ARG A 465 -0.05 24.87 6.40
N TYR A 466 0.44 23.89 7.17
CA TYR A 466 -0.23 23.34 8.36
C TYR A 466 0.78 23.04 9.45
N ALA A 467 0.42 23.22 10.70
CA ALA A 467 1.29 22.92 11.83
C ALA A 467 1.41 21.39 12.00
N ALA A 468 2.62 20.90 12.26
CA ALA A 468 2.82 19.49 12.62
C ALA A 468 1.96 19.13 13.84
N GLY A 469 1.32 17.96 13.82
CA GLY A 469 0.38 17.50 14.82
C GLY A 469 -1.07 17.93 14.60
N THR A 470 -1.39 18.54 13.45
CA THR A 470 -2.78 18.85 13.03
C THR A 470 -3.22 17.98 11.86
N TRP A 471 -4.53 17.92 11.59
CA TRP A 471 -5.13 17.15 10.49
C TRP A 471 -4.93 17.76 9.09
N GLY A 472 -3.87 18.53 8.91
CA GLY A 472 -3.55 19.16 7.63
C GLY A 472 -4.07 20.59 7.49
N PRO A 473 -4.02 21.16 6.28
CA PRO A 473 -4.46 22.54 6.04
C PRO A 473 -5.97 22.71 6.24
N VAL A 474 -6.39 23.86 6.79
CA VAL A 474 -7.82 24.23 6.92
C VAL A 474 -8.57 24.13 5.58
N ALA A 475 -7.88 24.33 4.46
CA ALA A 475 -8.45 24.17 3.12
C ALA A 475 -8.99 22.74 2.86
N SER A 476 -8.44 21.70 3.51
CA SER A 476 -8.95 20.32 3.38
C SER A 476 -10.30 20.15 4.08
N ILE A 477 -10.50 20.85 5.19
CA ILE A 477 -11.80 20.89 5.88
C ILE A 477 -12.80 21.67 5.02
N ALA A 478 -12.40 22.83 4.50
CA ALA A 478 -13.26 23.63 3.64
C ALA A 478 -13.70 22.88 2.36
N MET A 479 -12.82 22.00 1.80
CA MET A 479 -13.14 21.21 0.62
C MET A 479 -14.35 20.28 0.85
N ILE A 480 -14.33 19.50 1.93
CA ILE A 480 -15.43 18.56 2.23
C ILE A 480 -16.68 19.29 2.76
N THR A 481 -16.50 20.40 3.48
CA THR A 481 -17.61 21.20 4.04
C THR A 481 -18.42 21.92 2.94
N ARG A 482 -17.83 22.26 1.80
CA ARG A 482 -18.57 22.80 0.63
C ARG A 482 -19.69 21.85 0.17
N ASP A 483 -19.50 20.56 0.34
CA ASP A 483 -20.51 19.54 0.00
C ASP A 483 -21.44 19.23 1.19
N GLY A 484 -21.40 20.03 2.26
CA GLY A 484 -22.20 19.82 3.48
C GLY A 484 -21.77 18.60 4.31
N ARG A 485 -20.50 18.21 4.22
CA ARG A 485 -19.92 17.04 4.89
C ARG A 485 -18.76 17.44 5.80
N SER A 486 -18.31 16.52 6.65
CA SER A 486 -17.13 16.70 7.49
C SER A 486 -16.28 15.43 7.44
N TRP A 487 -14.96 15.57 7.60
CA TRP A 487 -14.10 14.43 7.83
C TRP A 487 -14.54 13.70 9.10
N TYR A 488 -14.52 12.38 9.02
CA TYR A 488 -14.71 11.58 10.21
C TYR A 488 -13.43 11.65 11.05
N GLU A 489 -13.59 12.06 12.29
CA GLU A 489 -12.56 12.04 13.32
C GLU A 489 -13.17 11.27 14.49
N ASP A 490 -12.44 10.24 14.97
CA ASP A 490 -12.86 9.53 16.18
C ASP A 490 -12.85 10.53 17.34
N ALA A 491 -14.01 10.72 18.00
CA ALA A 491 -14.20 11.67 19.08
C ALA A 491 -13.70 11.09 20.41
#